data_a6a468a3fdcd54fa94d2f43bba83aaf6
#
_entry.id   a6a468a3fdcd54fa94d2f43bba83aaf6
#
_cell.length_a   1.000
_cell.length_b   1.000
_cell.length_c   1.000
_cell.angle_alpha   90.00
_cell.angle_beta   90.00
_cell.angle_gamma   90.00
#
_symmetry.space_group_name_H-M   'P 1'
#
loop_
_entity.id
_entity.type
_entity.pdbx_description
1 polymer ?
#
loop_
_entity_poly.entity_id
_entity_poly.type
_entity_poly.pdbx_seq_one_letter_code
_entity_poly.pdbx_strand_id
1 'polypeptide(L)'
;MKTKAIVIAFHKYTNFGDKFYEVIFDYMLGWLKKYQDEYDRVYFVDSNWGIMPSKDRMFQKATVISVNPHLRYYDAYKEVLSQIKEDLVLFLDNDFIIYKPRVIFEAFEWLKKYDVVSIYDTCGTYKTNKLNGKNKFCPYFFATRKETLMKFRDCEWGPNLPEHETFGKLTEEMLYVGVRPKEIEEDKSNFLFGEELGNRRSKNLGYYHIRAGSTVPYLLSHRERGDKQYTDYLKNQPRSEYLRHFCWYQIMGGNVTPMLEDLKIGVGEWDEYVKNFRIFHGLCCPSGGELWCEYHKEYTAYCKNDGRRL
;
A
#
# COMPACT_ATOMS: atom_id res chain seq x y z
N MET A 1 -12.28 -10.85 24.59
CA MET A 1 -11.16 -10.14 23.87
C MET A 1 -11.77 -9.61 22.58
N LYS A 2 -11.47 -8.36 22.16
CA LYS A 2 -11.99 -7.85 20.88
C LYS A 2 -11.32 -8.56 19.73
N THR A 3 -12.13 -8.95 18.74
CA THR A 3 -11.66 -9.62 17.53
C THR A 3 -11.07 -8.63 16.53
N LYS A 4 -10.10 -9.07 15.73
CA LYS A 4 -9.23 -8.22 14.90
C LYS A 4 -9.29 -8.66 13.44
N ALA A 5 -9.53 -7.74 12.53
CA ALA A 5 -9.48 -7.98 11.08
C ALA A 5 -8.46 -7.10 10.39
N ILE A 6 -7.83 -7.66 9.36
CA ILE A 6 -7.10 -6.90 8.33
C ILE A 6 -7.96 -6.88 7.08
N VAL A 7 -8.07 -5.73 6.43
CA VAL A 7 -8.86 -5.55 5.19
C VAL A 7 -7.93 -4.96 4.12
N ILE A 8 -7.83 -5.65 3.00
CA ILE A 8 -6.94 -5.27 1.91
C ILE A 8 -7.74 -5.25 0.61
N ALA A 9 -7.80 -4.10 -0.03
CA ALA A 9 -8.48 -3.98 -1.32
C ALA A 9 -7.53 -4.28 -2.48
N PHE A 10 -8.08 -4.97 -3.46
CA PHE A 10 -7.43 -5.30 -4.71
C PHE A 10 -8.22 -4.74 -5.87
N HIS A 11 -7.55 -3.94 -6.67
CA HIS A 11 -8.07 -3.45 -7.94
C HIS A 11 -7.00 -3.60 -9.02
N LYS A 12 -7.33 -4.32 -10.08
CA LYS A 12 -6.44 -4.48 -11.24
C LYS A 12 -6.91 -3.53 -12.34
N TYR A 13 -6.15 -2.49 -12.58
CA TYR A 13 -6.50 -1.50 -13.59
C TYR A 13 -6.33 -2.00 -15.03
N THR A 14 -5.45 -2.99 -15.25
CA THR A 14 -5.10 -3.47 -16.58
C THR A 14 -4.56 -4.89 -16.53
N ASN A 15 -4.47 -5.55 -17.68
CA ASN A 15 -3.78 -6.84 -17.82
C ASN A 15 -2.26 -6.70 -17.86
N PHE A 16 -1.74 -5.46 -17.87
CA PHE A 16 -0.32 -5.19 -17.75
C PHE A 16 0.18 -5.52 -16.35
N GLY A 17 1.35 -6.14 -16.32
CA GLY A 17 2.02 -6.42 -15.06
C GLY A 17 1.38 -7.56 -14.25
N ASP A 18 0.74 -8.53 -14.89
CA ASP A 18 0.20 -9.69 -14.18
C ASP A 18 1.22 -10.31 -13.24
N LYS A 19 2.46 -10.49 -13.72
CA LYS A 19 3.56 -11.00 -12.90
C LYS A 19 3.87 -10.08 -11.71
N PHE A 20 3.82 -8.78 -11.90
CA PHE A 20 4.02 -7.79 -10.83
C PHE A 20 2.94 -7.92 -9.75
N TYR A 21 1.66 -8.03 -10.15
CA TYR A 21 0.57 -8.23 -9.18
C TYR A 21 0.67 -9.57 -8.46
N GLU A 22 1.06 -10.64 -9.15
CA GLU A 22 1.30 -11.94 -8.53
C GLU A 22 2.40 -11.88 -7.48
N VAL A 23 3.53 -11.23 -7.78
CA VAL A 23 4.65 -11.08 -6.85
C VAL A 23 4.23 -10.27 -5.62
N ILE A 24 3.56 -9.12 -5.80
CA ILE A 24 3.04 -8.34 -4.66
C ILE A 24 2.09 -9.18 -3.81
N PHE A 25 1.19 -9.92 -4.45
CA PHE A 25 0.25 -10.78 -3.73
C PHE A 25 0.97 -11.88 -2.95
N ASP A 26 2.00 -12.49 -3.53
CA ASP A 26 2.79 -13.52 -2.86
C ASP A 26 3.55 -12.98 -1.65
N TYR A 27 4.15 -11.80 -1.76
CA TYR A 27 4.76 -11.10 -0.64
C TYR A 27 3.76 -10.84 0.48
N MET A 28 2.59 -10.35 0.11
CA MET A 28 1.53 -10.08 1.08
C MET A 28 1.04 -11.35 1.77
N LEU A 29 0.77 -12.42 1.03
CA LEU A 29 0.39 -13.71 1.62
C LEU A 29 1.50 -14.25 2.53
N GLY A 30 2.75 -14.04 2.17
CA GLY A 30 3.91 -14.47 2.96
C GLY A 30 3.88 -13.88 4.37
N TRP A 31 3.81 -12.55 4.49
CA TRP A 31 3.80 -11.91 5.80
C TRP A 31 2.46 -12.12 6.54
N LEU A 32 1.32 -12.18 5.85
CA LEU A 32 0.03 -12.50 6.46
C LEU A 32 0.06 -13.87 7.14
N LYS A 33 0.51 -14.90 6.44
CA LYS A 33 0.63 -16.25 7.01
C LYS A 33 1.63 -16.29 8.17
N LYS A 34 2.76 -15.60 8.03
CA LYS A 34 3.80 -15.54 9.05
C LYS A 34 3.30 -14.92 10.37
N TYR A 35 2.52 -13.86 10.28
CA TYR A 35 2.04 -13.10 11.45
C TYR A 35 0.56 -13.33 11.77
N GLN A 36 0.05 -14.51 11.42
CA GLN A 36 -1.36 -14.84 11.57
C GLN A 36 -1.87 -14.86 13.02
N ASP A 37 -0.99 -14.86 14.01
CA ASP A 37 -1.36 -14.82 15.44
C ASP A 37 -1.73 -13.42 15.91
N GLU A 38 -1.41 -12.38 15.13
CA GLU A 38 -1.70 -10.99 15.46
C GLU A 38 -3.13 -10.55 15.10
N TYR A 39 -3.88 -11.36 14.36
CA TYR A 39 -5.24 -11.07 13.91
C TYR A 39 -6.10 -12.33 13.81
N ASP A 40 -7.42 -12.15 13.77
CA ASP A 40 -8.38 -13.26 13.68
C ASP A 40 -8.82 -13.55 12.25
N ARG A 41 -8.91 -12.51 11.40
CA ARG A 41 -9.40 -12.61 10.01
C ARG A 41 -8.68 -11.65 9.07
N VAL A 42 -8.54 -12.07 7.81
CA VAL A 42 -8.16 -11.21 6.69
C VAL A 42 -9.28 -11.21 5.68
N TYR A 43 -9.69 -10.04 5.24
CA TYR A 43 -10.63 -9.83 4.16
C TYR A 43 -9.90 -9.28 2.94
N PHE A 44 -9.90 -10.05 1.86
CA PHE A 44 -9.46 -9.59 0.55
C PHE A 44 -10.67 -9.06 -0.20
N VAL A 45 -10.69 -7.77 -0.45
CA VAL A 45 -11.76 -7.10 -1.18
C VAL A 45 -11.38 -7.03 -2.64
N ASP A 46 -12.00 -7.89 -3.45
CA ASP A 46 -11.72 -8.01 -4.87
C ASP A 46 -12.70 -7.19 -5.69
N SER A 47 -12.22 -6.09 -6.25
CA SER A 47 -13.01 -5.23 -7.14
C SER A 47 -12.65 -5.37 -8.62
N ASN A 48 -11.75 -6.21 -9.03
CA ASN A 48 -11.43 -6.55 -10.42
C ASN A 48 -10.02 -7.16 -10.55
N TRP A 49 -9.61 -7.98 -9.59
CA TRP A 49 -8.27 -8.55 -9.68
C TRP A 49 -8.14 -9.56 -10.82
N GLY A 50 -9.15 -10.42 -10.99
CA GLY A 50 -9.18 -11.45 -12.05
C GLY A 50 -8.11 -12.54 -11.91
N ILE A 51 -7.17 -12.37 -10.98
CA ILE A 51 -6.05 -13.26 -10.68
C ILE A 51 -6.13 -13.68 -9.20
N MET A 52 -7.34 -13.76 -8.65
CA MET A 52 -7.43 -14.29 -7.30
C MET A 52 -6.80 -15.68 -7.28
N PRO A 53 -5.83 -15.90 -6.39
CA PRO A 53 -5.16 -17.18 -6.34
C PRO A 53 -6.16 -18.28 -6.13
N SER A 54 -5.85 -19.43 -6.67
CA SER A 54 -6.63 -20.65 -6.43
C SER A 54 -6.87 -20.79 -4.92
N LYS A 55 -7.99 -21.39 -4.54
CA LYS A 55 -8.32 -21.61 -3.12
C LYS A 55 -7.19 -22.28 -2.35
N ASP A 56 -6.33 -23.03 -3.05
CA ASP A 56 -5.17 -23.73 -2.50
C ASP A 56 -4.06 -22.80 -1.99
N ARG A 57 -4.00 -21.55 -2.48
CA ARG A 57 -3.05 -20.52 -2.00
C ARG A 57 -3.58 -19.77 -0.78
N MET A 58 -4.88 -19.82 -0.55
CA MET A 58 -5.51 -19.15 0.58
C MET A 58 -5.27 -19.93 1.87
N PHE A 59 -5.30 -19.22 2.98
CA PHE A 59 -5.19 -19.81 4.31
C PHE A 59 -6.50 -19.67 5.09
N GLN A 60 -6.64 -20.45 6.16
CA GLN A 60 -7.91 -20.60 6.88
C GLN A 60 -8.52 -19.27 7.37
N LYS A 61 -7.68 -18.28 7.73
CA LYS A 61 -8.15 -16.97 8.21
C LYS A 61 -8.50 -15.99 7.10
N ALA A 62 -8.30 -16.34 5.84
CA ALA A 62 -8.57 -15.46 4.70
C ALA A 62 -10.00 -15.64 4.18
N THR A 63 -10.61 -14.54 3.85
CA THR A 63 -11.95 -14.47 3.21
C THR A 63 -11.86 -13.51 2.03
N VAL A 64 -12.35 -13.94 0.87
CA VAL A 64 -12.47 -13.07 -0.30
C VAL A 64 -13.89 -12.52 -0.37
N ILE A 65 -14.02 -11.23 -0.55
CA ILE A 65 -15.29 -10.55 -0.80
C ILE A 65 -15.19 -9.88 -2.17
N SER A 66 -15.92 -10.39 -3.14
CA SER A 66 -16.01 -9.77 -4.45
C SER A 66 -17.02 -8.62 -4.39
N VAL A 67 -16.60 -7.47 -4.90
CA VAL A 67 -17.42 -6.26 -5.00
C VAL A 67 -17.55 -5.83 -6.46
N ASN A 68 -18.39 -4.85 -6.71
CA ASN A 68 -18.54 -4.31 -8.05
C ASN A 68 -17.19 -3.80 -8.60
N PRO A 69 -16.75 -4.26 -9.80
CA PRO A 69 -15.46 -3.89 -10.37
C PRO A 69 -15.31 -2.41 -10.73
N HIS A 70 -16.40 -1.66 -10.76
CA HIS A 70 -16.37 -0.21 -10.99
C HIS A 70 -16.21 0.61 -9.72
N LEU A 71 -16.25 -0.02 -8.54
CA LEU A 71 -16.01 0.66 -7.28
C LEU A 71 -14.53 1.02 -7.15
N ARG A 72 -14.30 2.23 -6.70
CA ARG A 72 -12.96 2.63 -6.24
C ARG A 72 -12.67 1.95 -4.90
N TYR A 73 -11.40 1.77 -4.55
CA TYR A 73 -11.01 0.99 -3.37
C TYR A 73 -11.64 1.48 -2.05
N TYR A 74 -11.84 2.78 -1.88
CA TYR A 74 -12.48 3.34 -0.69
C TYR A 74 -14.00 3.09 -0.64
N ASP A 75 -14.68 3.04 -1.79
CA ASP A 75 -16.08 2.63 -1.87
C ASP A 75 -16.21 1.13 -1.64
N ALA A 76 -15.27 0.35 -2.13
CA ALA A 76 -15.17 -1.07 -1.84
C ALA A 76 -15.00 -1.33 -0.34
N TYR A 77 -14.18 -0.56 0.36
CA TYR A 77 -14.06 -0.63 1.81
C TYR A 77 -15.38 -0.33 2.53
N LYS A 78 -16.13 0.68 2.08
CA LYS A 78 -17.46 0.99 2.65
C LYS A 78 -18.46 -0.14 2.45
N GLU A 79 -18.48 -0.72 1.25
CA GLU A 79 -19.41 -1.80 0.90
C GLU A 79 -19.20 -3.04 1.78
N VAL A 80 -17.94 -3.39 2.06
CA VAL A 80 -17.65 -4.59 2.85
C VAL A 80 -17.78 -4.42 4.36
N LEU A 81 -17.93 -3.21 4.88
CA LEU A 81 -18.04 -2.98 6.33
C LEU A 81 -19.13 -3.82 7.00
N SER A 82 -20.26 -4.02 6.34
CA SER A 82 -21.37 -4.83 6.86
C SER A 82 -21.02 -6.32 6.95
N GLN A 83 -20.08 -6.79 6.17
CA GLN A 83 -19.66 -8.19 6.08
C GLN A 83 -18.52 -8.52 7.05
N ILE A 84 -17.78 -7.52 7.51
CA ILE A 84 -16.73 -7.66 8.54
C ILE A 84 -17.40 -7.99 9.86
N LYS A 85 -16.98 -9.06 10.53
CA LYS A 85 -17.55 -9.51 11.80
C LYS A 85 -16.77 -9.02 13.00
N GLU A 86 -15.49 -8.72 12.82
CA GLU A 86 -14.55 -8.37 13.86
C GLU A 86 -14.76 -6.95 14.40
N ASP A 87 -14.34 -6.73 15.65
CA ASP A 87 -14.53 -5.47 16.37
C ASP A 87 -13.54 -4.38 15.95
N LEU A 88 -12.30 -4.80 15.66
CA LEU A 88 -11.18 -3.93 15.30
C LEU A 88 -10.78 -4.20 13.86
N VAL A 89 -10.58 -3.15 13.09
CA VAL A 89 -10.29 -3.26 11.65
C VAL A 89 -9.04 -2.46 11.31
N LEU A 90 -8.12 -3.07 10.57
CA LEU A 90 -6.95 -2.43 10.00
C LEU A 90 -7.06 -2.51 8.46
N PHE A 91 -7.22 -1.36 7.82
CA PHE A 91 -7.15 -1.25 6.36
C PHE A 91 -5.69 -1.07 5.94
N LEU A 92 -5.29 -1.83 4.94
CA LEU A 92 -3.95 -1.76 4.34
C LEU A 92 -4.06 -1.75 2.82
N ASP A 93 -3.15 -1.02 2.16
CA ASP A 93 -2.96 -1.18 0.72
C ASP A 93 -2.27 -2.52 0.42
N ASN A 94 -2.50 -3.04 -0.78
CA ASN A 94 -1.96 -4.33 -1.22
C ASN A 94 -0.43 -4.32 -1.44
N ASP A 95 0.18 -3.15 -1.54
CA ASP A 95 1.62 -2.94 -1.68
C ASP A 95 2.32 -2.55 -0.36
N PHE A 96 1.66 -2.88 0.76
CA PHE A 96 2.20 -2.68 2.10
C PHE A 96 2.97 -3.95 2.56
N ILE A 97 4.28 -3.81 2.73
CA ILE A 97 5.17 -4.92 3.12
C ILE A 97 5.45 -4.84 4.60
N ILE A 98 5.08 -5.91 5.33
CA ILE A 98 5.32 -6.04 6.76
C ILE A 98 6.40 -7.09 6.99
N TYR A 99 7.49 -6.71 7.64
CA TYR A 99 8.61 -7.60 7.98
C TYR A 99 8.80 -7.81 9.49
N LYS A 100 8.04 -7.08 10.33
CA LYS A 100 7.91 -7.34 11.77
C LYS A 100 6.45 -7.34 12.17
N PRO A 101 5.99 -8.21 13.08
CA PRO A 101 4.58 -8.24 13.51
C PRO A 101 4.18 -7.00 14.30
N ARG A 102 5.16 -6.26 14.80
CA ARG A 102 4.98 -5.14 15.72
C ARG A 102 4.00 -4.10 15.21
N VAL A 103 4.01 -3.79 13.90
CA VAL A 103 3.09 -2.79 13.34
C VAL A 103 1.62 -3.21 13.46
N ILE A 104 1.32 -4.50 13.26
CA ILE A 104 -0.05 -5.04 13.39
C ILE A 104 -0.44 -5.06 14.87
N PHE A 105 0.45 -5.62 15.70
CA PHE A 105 0.23 -5.70 17.14
C PHE A 105 -0.04 -4.33 17.75
N GLU A 106 0.85 -3.35 17.53
CA GLU A 106 0.71 -2.02 18.10
C GLU A 106 -0.49 -1.25 17.55
N ALA A 107 -0.85 -1.42 16.28
CA ALA A 107 -2.04 -0.80 15.73
C ALA A 107 -3.30 -1.18 16.54
N PHE A 108 -3.46 -2.46 16.86
CA PHE A 108 -4.58 -2.92 17.65
C PHE A 108 -4.46 -2.59 19.14
N GLU A 109 -3.25 -2.59 19.71
CA GLU A 109 -3.01 -2.20 21.10
C GLU A 109 -3.33 -0.71 21.35
N TRP A 110 -2.93 0.16 20.43
CA TRP A 110 -3.23 1.59 20.53
C TRP A 110 -4.74 1.90 20.47
N LEU A 111 -5.53 1.06 19.79
CA LEU A 111 -6.99 1.19 19.78
C LEU A 111 -7.64 0.95 21.16
N LYS A 112 -6.90 0.50 22.17
CA LYS A 112 -7.37 0.51 23.57
C LYS A 112 -7.49 1.92 24.15
N LYS A 113 -6.64 2.86 23.69
CA LYS A 113 -6.57 4.25 24.17
C LYS A 113 -7.07 5.27 23.16
N TYR A 114 -6.94 4.97 21.88
CA TYR A 114 -7.29 5.85 20.78
C TYR A 114 -8.44 5.25 19.97
N ASP A 115 -9.13 6.08 19.24
CA ASP A 115 -10.26 5.64 18.42
C ASP A 115 -9.83 5.32 17.00
N VAL A 116 -8.73 5.94 16.54
CA VAL A 116 -8.11 5.75 15.24
C VAL A 116 -6.59 5.66 15.41
N VAL A 117 -5.96 4.77 14.63
CA VAL A 117 -4.50 4.70 14.46
C VAL A 117 -4.21 4.79 12.97
N SER A 118 -3.46 5.80 12.55
CA SER A 118 -3.17 6.02 11.14
C SER A 118 -1.80 6.65 10.93
N ILE A 119 -1.22 6.40 9.77
CA ILE A 119 -0.19 7.26 9.23
C ILE A 119 -0.87 8.54 8.76
N TYR A 120 -0.25 9.69 8.99
CA TYR A 120 -0.75 10.94 8.43
C TYR A 120 -0.09 11.24 7.11
N ASP A 121 -0.90 11.57 6.11
CA ASP A 121 -0.39 11.99 4.82
C ASP A 121 -0.08 13.49 4.82
N THR A 122 1.20 13.81 4.71
CA THR A 122 1.69 15.18 4.55
C THR A 122 1.73 15.64 3.08
N CYS A 123 1.46 14.75 2.15
CA CYS A 123 1.54 15.02 0.71
C CYS A 123 0.28 15.71 0.15
N GLY A 124 -0.29 16.63 0.90
CA GLY A 124 -1.40 17.43 0.40
C GLY A 124 -0.91 18.58 -0.46
N THR A 125 -0.79 18.39 -1.77
CA THR A 125 -0.71 19.51 -2.74
C THR A 125 -2.01 20.33 -2.79
N TYR A 126 -3.07 19.81 -2.22
CA TYR A 126 -4.34 20.50 -2.09
C TYR A 126 -4.38 21.28 -0.78
N LYS A 127 -4.24 22.60 -0.90
CA LYS A 127 -4.33 23.57 0.20
C LYS A 127 -5.77 23.67 0.74
N THR A 128 -6.40 22.58 1.07
CA THR A 128 -7.68 22.66 1.75
C THR A 128 -7.44 22.90 3.23
N ASN A 129 -7.49 24.16 3.59
CA ASN A 129 -7.32 24.64 4.96
C ASN A 129 -8.45 24.23 5.93
N LYS A 130 -9.40 23.39 5.50
CA LYS A 130 -10.51 22.95 6.37
C LYS A 130 -10.03 22.12 7.57
N LEU A 131 -8.90 21.45 7.44
CA LEU A 131 -8.26 20.73 8.54
C LEU A 131 -7.34 21.63 9.39
N ASN A 132 -7.34 22.96 9.19
CA ASN A 132 -6.48 23.92 9.89
C ASN A 132 -4.99 23.50 9.87
N GLY A 133 -4.49 23.06 8.71
CA GLY A 133 -3.12 22.58 8.56
C GLY A 133 -2.87 21.18 9.16
N LYS A 134 -3.90 20.49 9.65
CA LYS A 134 -3.76 19.12 10.11
C LYS A 134 -3.71 18.16 8.91
N ASN A 135 -2.85 17.16 9.03
CA ASN A 135 -2.74 16.10 8.06
C ASN A 135 -3.97 15.20 8.11
N LYS A 136 -4.33 14.60 6.98
CA LYS A 136 -5.43 13.63 6.90
C LYS A 136 -4.96 12.22 7.26
N PHE A 137 -5.89 11.36 7.67
CA PHE A 137 -5.64 9.93 7.80
C PHE A 137 -5.28 9.32 6.45
N CYS A 138 -4.31 8.44 6.46
CA CYS A 138 -3.84 7.82 5.24
C CYS A 138 -4.57 6.51 4.97
N PRO A 139 -5.20 6.33 3.80
CA PRO A 139 -5.98 5.13 3.51
C PRO A 139 -5.14 3.86 3.43
N TYR A 140 -3.84 3.98 3.14
CA TYR A 140 -2.95 2.82 3.04
C TYR A 140 -2.56 2.20 4.39
N PHE A 141 -2.82 2.90 5.51
CA PHE A 141 -2.72 2.35 6.86
C PHE A 141 -3.69 3.08 7.78
N PHE A 142 -4.80 2.43 8.07
CA PHE A 142 -5.85 3.02 8.88
C PHE A 142 -6.51 1.95 9.76
N ALA A 143 -6.29 2.02 11.07
CA ALA A 143 -6.90 1.11 12.03
C ALA A 143 -7.92 1.85 12.90
N THR A 144 -9.06 1.20 13.17
CA THR A 144 -10.11 1.75 14.03
C THR A 144 -11.05 0.65 14.53
N ARG A 145 -12.02 1.04 15.38
CA ARG A 145 -13.13 0.14 15.73
C ARG A 145 -14.17 0.13 14.62
N LYS A 146 -14.70 -1.04 14.31
CA LYS A 146 -15.81 -1.15 13.35
C LYS A 146 -16.98 -0.25 13.71
N GLU A 147 -17.37 -0.23 14.99
CA GLU A 147 -18.46 0.62 15.48
C GLU A 147 -18.24 2.12 15.23
N THR A 148 -16.96 2.57 15.27
CA THR A 148 -16.60 3.94 14.92
C THR A 148 -16.83 4.19 13.44
N LEU A 149 -16.34 3.31 12.56
CA LEU A 149 -16.53 3.45 11.11
C LEU A 149 -18.00 3.45 10.71
N MET A 150 -18.82 2.62 11.35
CA MET A 150 -20.25 2.55 11.05
C MET A 150 -20.98 3.87 11.29
N LYS A 151 -20.51 4.71 12.22
CA LYS A 151 -21.06 6.07 12.45
C LYS A 151 -20.75 7.02 11.30
N PHE A 152 -19.70 6.75 10.54
CA PHE A 152 -19.26 7.56 9.38
C PHE A 152 -19.48 6.84 8.04
N ARG A 153 -20.31 5.81 8.02
CA ARG A 153 -20.56 5.05 6.80
C ARG A 153 -21.11 5.92 5.68
N ASP A 154 -21.95 6.88 6.00
CA ASP A 154 -22.58 7.77 5.02
C ASP A 154 -21.69 8.98 4.67
N CYS A 155 -20.59 9.17 5.37
CA CYS A 155 -19.60 10.17 5.03
C CYS A 155 -18.89 9.80 3.71
N GLU A 156 -18.41 10.81 3.00
CA GLU A 156 -17.60 10.60 1.80
C GLU A 156 -16.17 10.19 2.18
N TRP A 157 -15.74 9.02 1.71
CA TRP A 157 -14.38 8.50 1.96
C TRP A 157 -13.44 8.77 0.78
N GLY A 158 -14.00 8.96 -0.39
CA GLY A 158 -13.27 9.26 -1.61
C GLY A 158 -12.82 10.72 -1.72
N PRO A 159 -12.08 11.04 -2.78
CA PRO A 159 -11.73 12.42 -3.07
C PRO A 159 -12.95 13.20 -3.57
N ASN A 160 -13.10 14.40 -3.02
CA ASN A 160 -14.03 15.43 -3.48
C ASN A 160 -13.22 16.68 -3.80
N LEU A 161 -12.54 16.65 -4.93
CA LEU A 161 -11.64 17.73 -5.37
C LEU A 161 -12.44 18.97 -5.81
N PRO A 162 -11.97 20.17 -5.47
CA PRO A 162 -10.68 20.47 -4.82
C PRO A 162 -10.70 20.45 -3.29
N GLU A 163 -11.82 20.16 -2.63
CA GLU A 163 -11.96 20.30 -1.17
C GLU A 163 -11.23 19.23 -0.39
N HIS A 164 -11.35 17.96 -0.82
CA HIS A 164 -10.78 16.83 -0.10
C HIS A 164 -10.14 15.81 -1.03
N GLU A 165 -9.01 15.27 -0.61
CA GLU A 165 -8.47 14.02 -1.12
C GLU A 165 -9.10 12.81 -0.41
N THR A 166 -8.74 11.59 -0.86
CA THR A 166 -9.17 10.34 -0.23
C THR A 166 -8.97 10.39 1.29
N PHE A 167 -10.00 10.05 2.06
CA PHE A 167 -10.09 10.15 3.51
C PHE A 167 -10.05 11.58 4.09
N GLY A 168 -9.95 12.62 3.28
CA GLY A 168 -9.94 14.00 3.77
C GLY A 168 -11.23 14.36 4.49
N LYS A 169 -12.39 14.12 3.87
CA LYS A 169 -13.71 14.39 4.48
C LYS A 169 -13.96 13.49 5.70
N LEU A 170 -13.62 12.21 5.62
CA LEU A 170 -13.73 11.28 6.73
C LEU A 170 -12.89 11.77 7.94
N THR A 171 -11.66 12.22 7.71
CA THR A 171 -10.79 12.76 8.76
C THR A 171 -11.41 13.98 9.42
N GLU A 172 -11.91 14.92 8.61
CA GLU A 172 -12.55 16.15 9.09
C GLU A 172 -13.74 15.83 10.01
N GLU A 173 -14.66 14.98 9.57
CA GLU A 173 -15.84 14.58 10.31
C GLU A 173 -15.50 13.86 11.62
N MET A 174 -14.54 12.92 11.56
CA MET A 174 -14.08 12.21 12.75
C MET A 174 -13.47 13.15 13.79
N LEU A 175 -12.59 14.06 13.36
CA LEU A 175 -11.96 15.04 14.27
C LEU A 175 -12.97 16.05 14.82
N TYR A 176 -13.96 16.43 14.02
CA TYR A 176 -15.02 17.36 14.46
C TYR A 176 -15.83 16.81 15.63
N VAL A 177 -16.13 15.51 15.64
CA VAL A 177 -16.87 14.87 16.74
C VAL A 177 -15.96 14.38 17.88
N GLY A 178 -14.68 14.74 17.87
CA GLY A 178 -13.75 14.46 18.96
C GLY A 178 -13.15 13.05 18.94
N VAL A 179 -13.14 12.36 17.81
CA VAL A 179 -12.38 11.11 17.64
C VAL A 179 -10.90 11.37 17.97
N ARG A 180 -10.32 10.53 18.82
CA ARG A 180 -8.93 10.65 19.29
C ARG A 180 -8.00 9.83 18.44
N PRO A 181 -7.19 10.44 17.57
CA PRO A 181 -6.26 9.71 16.73
C PRO A 181 -4.92 9.45 17.42
N LYS A 182 -4.25 8.36 17.02
CA LYS A 182 -2.85 8.09 17.24
C LYS A 182 -2.13 8.10 15.88
N GLU A 183 -1.21 9.01 15.74
CA GLU A 183 -0.33 9.05 14.56
C GLU A 183 0.76 7.99 14.65
N ILE A 184 1.00 7.30 13.54
CA ILE A 184 2.18 6.48 13.29
C ILE A 184 3.22 7.35 12.60
N GLU A 185 4.34 7.55 13.26
CA GLU A 185 5.46 8.28 12.69
C GLU A 185 6.24 7.38 11.71
N GLU A 186 6.42 7.87 10.51
CA GLU A 186 7.32 7.29 9.53
C GLU A 186 8.76 7.78 9.77
N ASP A 187 9.75 7.01 9.28
CA ASP A 187 11.13 7.45 9.30
C ASP A 187 11.27 8.78 8.52
N LYS A 188 12.23 9.61 8.92
CA LYS A 188 12.48 10.87 8.23
C LYS A 188 12.82 10.63 6.75
N SER A 189 12.39 11.54 5.90
CA SER A 189 12.75 11.55 4.49
C SER A 189 14.27 11.53 4.29
N ASN A 190 14.71 10.87 3.25
CA ASN A 190 16.10 10.85 2.82
C ASN A 190 16.21 11.42 1.40
N PHE A 191 17.43 11.83 1.05
CA PHE A 191 17.74 12.26 -0.31
C PHE A 191 18.38 11.11 -1.09
N LEU A 192 17.93 10.93 -2.31
CA LEU A 192 18.52 10.01 -3.28
C LEU A 192 18.67 10.78 -4.60
N PHE A 193 19.84 10.75 -5.19
CA PHE A 193 20.15 11.50 -6.42
C PHE A 193 19.85 13.01 -6.34
N GLY A 194 20.02 13.60 -5.14
CA GLY A 194 19.79 15.03 -4.92
C GLY A 194 18.32 15.43 -4.74
N GLU A 195 17.40 14.48 -4.78
CA GLU A 195 15.97 14.74 -4.59
C GLU A 195 15.44 14.06 -3.32
N GLU A 196 14.50 14.72 -2.65
CA GLU A 196 13.87 14.18 -1.46
C GLU A 196 12.94 13.03 -1.83
N LEU A 197 13.24 11.84 -1.27
CA LEU A 197 12.35 10.70 -1.31
C LEU A 197 11.63 10.57 0.01
N GLY A 198 10.31 10.73 -0.03
CA GLY A 198 9.48 10.41 1.13
C GLY A 198 9.69 8.96 1.54
N ASN A 199 10.15 8.74 2.77
CA ASN A 199 10.24 7.40 3.32
C ASN A 199 8.86 6.97 3.80
N ARG A 200 8.28 6.02 3.07
CA ARG A 200 7.02 5.36 3.45
C ARG A 200 7.34 4.09 4.23
N ARG A 201 8.11 4.23 5.32
CA ARG A 201 8.55 3.11 6.14
C ARG A 201 8.69 3.48 7.61
N SER A 202 8.63 2.49 8.47
CA SER A 202 9.08 2.57 9.84
C SER A 202 9.93 1.35 10.20
N LYS A 203 11.21 1.57 10.44
CA LYS A 203 12.14 0.51 10.89
C LYS A 203 11.73 -0.06 12.24
N ASN A 204 11.26 0.81 13.13
CA ASN A 204 10.84 0.45 14.47
C ASN A 204 9.61 -0.47 14.42
N LEU A 205 8.58 -0.09 13.66
CA LEU A 205 7.35 -0.86 13.53
C LEU A 205 7.47 -2.02 12.54
N GLY A 206 8.42 -1.95 11.61
CA GLY A 206 8.73 -3.06 10.73
C GLY A 206 7.86 -3.15 9.49
N TYR A 207 7.68 -2.02 8.80
CA TYR A 207 6.97 -2.01 7.52
C TYR A 207 7.65 -1.13 6.47
N TYR A 208 7.31 -1.40 5.23
CA TYR A 208 7.57 -0.58 4.06
C TYR A 208 6.32 -0.49 3.19
N HIS A 209 5.98 0.71 2.70
CA HIS A 209 4.92 0.93 1.73
C HIS A 209 5.54 1.32 0.39
N ILE A 210 5.30 0.50 -0.66
CA ILE A 210 5.89 0.71 -1.99
C ILE A 210 5.39 2.02 -2.59
N ARG A 211 4.18 2.42 -2.26
CA ARG A 211 3.47 3.59 -2.77
C ARG A 211 3.30 3.56 -4.29
N ALA A 212 2.04 3.63 -4.70
CA ALA A 212 1.66 3.64 -6.09
C ALA A 212 2.11 2.38 -6.89
N GLY A 213 2.14 1.21 -6.24
CA GLY A 213 2.48 -0.06 -6.91
C GLY A 213 1.64 -0.33 -8.16
N SER A 214 0.39 0.12 -8.19
CA SER A 214 -0.49 0.03 -9.37
C SER A 214 -0.28 1.15 -10.41
N THR A 215 0.50 2.20 -10.09
CA THR A 215 0.66 3.37 -10.99
C THR A 215 1.34 2.98 -12.29
N VAL A 216 2.39 2.17 -12.26
CA VAL A 216 3.13 1.81 -13.48
C VAL A 216 2.30 0.95 -14.42
N PRO A 217 1.63 -0.12 -14.00
CA PRO A 217 0.69 -0.85 -14.86
C PRO A 217 -0.39 0.05 -15.48
N TYR A 218 -0.94 0.97 -14.70
CA TYR A 218 -1.90 1.95 -15.17
C TYR A 218 -1.31 2.85 -16.27
N LEU A 219 -0.13 3.42 -16.04
CA LEU A 219 0.57 4.27 -17.00
C LEU A 219 0.92 3.53 -18.30
N LEU A 220 1.37 2.28 -18.20
CA LEU A 220 1.65 1.46 -19.38
C LEU A 220 0.41 1.26 -20.25
N SER A 221 -0.75 1.06 -19.65
CA SER A 221 -2.00 0.95 -20.41
C SER A 221 -2.37 2.22 -21.14
N HIS A 222 -2.10 3.39 -20.54
CA HIS A 222 -2.32 4.68 -21.20
C HIS A 222 -1.31 4.95 -22.31
N ARG A 223 -0.04 4.55 -22.10
CA ARG A 223 0.99 4.59 -23.13
C ARG A 223 0.58 3.79 -24.37
N GLU A 224 0.12 2.55 -24.19
CA GLU A 224 -0.29 1.70 -25.33
C GLU A 224 -1.50 2.24 -26.07
N ARG A 225 -2.43 2.87 -25.38
CA ARG A 225 -3.57 3.54 -26.03
C ARG A 225 -3.19 4.83 -26.70
N GLY A 226 -1.95 5.32 -26.50
CA GLY A 226 -1.49 6.60 -27.04
C GLY A 226 -2.21 7.81 -26.46
N ASP A 227 -2.78 7.67 -25.27
CA ASP A 227 -3.47 8.79 -24.63
C ASP A 227 -2.52 9.69 -23.82
N LYS A 228 -3.00 10.90 -23.50
CA LYS A 228 -2.16 11.93 -22.88
C LYS A 228 -1.79 11.65 -21.42
N GLN A 229 -2.49 10.75 -20.72
CA GLN A 229 -2.28 10.59 -19.29
C GLN A 229 -0.86 10.13 -18.95
N TYR A 230 -0.28 9.28 -19.78
CA TYR A 230 1.11 8.86 -19.62
C TYR A 230 2.10 10.02 -19.77
N THR A 231 1.97 10.80 -20.86
CA THR A 231 2.87 11.92 -21.12
C THR A 231 2.68 13.07 -20.13
N ASP A 232 1.45 13.30 -19.69
CA ASP A 232 1.13 14.33 -18.69
C ASP A 232 1.69 13.93 -17.31
N TYR A 233 1.65 12.65 -16.97
CA TYR A 233 2.28 12.14 -15.74
C TYR A 233 3.79 12.41 -15.75
N LEU A 234 4.49 12.03 -16.81
CA LEU A 234 5.94 12.22 -16.92
C LEU A 234 6.34 13.71 -16.90
N LYS A 235 5.50 14.60 -17.42
CA LYS A 235 5.75 16.05 -17.40
C LYS A 235 5.51 16.69 -16.05
N ASN A 236 4.51 16.20 -15.30
CA ASN A 236 4.03 16.86 -14.10
C ASN A 236 4.63 16.27 -12.81
N GLN A 237 5.27 15.10 -12.88
CA GLN A 237 5.92 14.49 -11.74
C GLN A 237 7.43 14.74 -11.74
N PRO A 238 8.06 14.93 -10.56
CA PRO A 238 9.51 14.93 -10.45
C PRO A 238 10.13 13.64 -11.02
N ARG A 239 11.31 13.78 -11.64
CA ARG A 239 12.01 12.63 -12.24
C ARG A 239 12.24 11.50 -11.24
N SER A 240 12.63 11.82 -10.02
CA SER A 240 12.86 10.85 -8.94
C SER A 240 11.60 10.04 -8.60
N GLU A 241 10.43 10.66 -8.67
CA GLU A 241 9.16 10.01 -8.33
C GLU A 241 8.81 8.90 -9.34
N TYR A 242 8.84 9.21 -10.65
CA TYR A 242 8.51 8.18 -11.63
C TYR A 242 9.63 7.14 -11.80
N LEU A 243 10.91 7.50 -11.67
CA LEU A 243 12.01 6.52 -11.67
C LEU A 243 11.92 5.58 -10.48
N ARG A 244 11.53 6.08 -9.31
CA ARG A 244 11.26 5.25 -8.13
C ARG A 244 10.15 4.22 -8.40
N HIS A 245 9.05 4.64 -9.00
CA HIS A 245 7.96 3.72 -9.37
C HIS A 245 8.41 2.67 -10.38
N PHE A 246 9.20 3.06 -11.37
CA PHE A 246 9.75 2.14 -12.35
C PHE A 246 10.72 1.13 -11.72
N CYS A 247 11.57 1.57 -10.79
CA CYS A 247 12.43 0.66 -10.02
C CYS A 247 11.64 -0.39 -9.26
N TRP A 248 10.61 0.03 -8.52
CA TRP A 248 9.76 -0.91 -7.80
C TRP A 248 9.07 -1.88 -8.74
N TYR A 249 8.53 -1.38 -9.85
CA TYR A 249 7.88 -2.21 -10.84
C TYR A 249 8.82 -3.27 -11.42
N GLN A 250 10.06 -2.89 -11.76
CA GLN A 250 11.07 -3.84 -12.22
C GLN A 250 11.49 -4.84 -11.16
N ILE A 251 11.71 -4.39 -9.92
CA ILE A 251 12.12 -5.27 -8.81
C ILE A 251 11.04 -6.34 -8.57
N MET A 252 9.77 -5.99 -8.76
CA MET A 252 8.65 -6.92 -8.65
C MET A 252 8.38 -7.72 -9.94
N GLY A 253 9.31 -7.71 -10.89
CA GLY A 253 9.27 -8.52 -12.12
C GLY A 253 8.53 -7.90 -13.30
N GLY A 254 8.19 -6.62 -13.23
CA GLY A 254 7.62 -5.88 -14.37
C GLY A 254 8.65 -5.48 -15.41
N ASN A 255 8.21 -5.27 -16.66
CA ASN A 255 9.05 -4.80 -17.75
C ASN A 255 9.00 -3.29 -17.89
N VAL A 256 10.11 -2.61 -17.66
CA VAL A 256 10.25 -1.15 -17.77
C VAL A 256 10.83 -0.67 -19.10
N THR A 257 11.28 -1.56 -19.96
CA THR A 257 11.95 -1.23 -21.23
C THR A 257 11.20 -0.18 -22.04
N PRO A 258 9.87 -0.27 -22.24
CA PRO A 258 9.15 0.73 -23.04
C PRO A 258 9.23 2.16 -22.46
N MET A 259 9.28 2.28 -21.14
CA MET A 259 9.38 3.58 -20.46
C MET A 259 10.79 4.15 -20.55
N LEU A 260 11.81 3.29 -20.49
CA LEU A 260 13.22 3.71 -20.64
C LEU A 260 13.50 4.22 -22.04
N GLU A 261 12.91 3.58 -23.06
CA GLU A 261 12.98 4.02 -24.47
C GLU A 261 12.38 5.42 -24.64
N ASP A 262 11.19 5.65 -24.10
CA ASP A 262 10.52 6.95 -24.16
C ASP A 262 11.31 8.06 -23.46
N LEU A 263 11.97 7.73 -22.35
CA LEU A 263 12.79 8.66 -21.57
C LEU A 263 14.22 8.79 -22.10
N LYS A 264 14.59 8.00 -23.11
CA LYS A 264 15.96 7.92 -23.65
C LYS A 264 17.02 7.61 -22.58
N ILE A 265 16.66 6.75 -21.63
CA ILE A 265 17.57 6.27 -20.57
C ILE A 265 18.28 5.04 -21.10
N GLY A 266 19.63 5.07 -21.12
CA GLY A 266 20.44 3.94 -21.52
C GLY A 266 20.38 2.81 -20.49
N VAL A 267 20.48 1.55 -20.97
CA VAL A 267 20.43 0.36 -20.09
C VAL A 267 21.47 0.45 -18.96
N GLY A 268 22.71 0.85 -19.27
CA GLY A 268 23.76 0.98 -18.26
C GLY A 268 23.47 2.05 -17.21
N GLU A 269 22.91 3.20 -17.60
CA GLU A 269 22.47 4.26 -16.66
C GLU A 269 21.35 3.73 -15.77
N TRP A 270 20.41 3.00 -16.34
CA TRP A 270 19.30 2.43 -15.60
C TRP A 270 19.73 1.34 -14.60
N ASP A 271 20.62 0.44 -15.03
CA ASP A 271 21.14 -0.62 -14.16
C ASP A 271 21.90 -0.03 -12.95
N GLU A 272 22.66 1.04 -13.16
CA GLU A 272 23.31 1.76 -12.07
C GLU A 272 22.29 2.42 -11.16
N TYR A 273 21.24 3.03 -11.71
CA TYR A 273 20.16 3.62 -10.92
C TYR A 273 19.45 2.56 -10.06
N VAL A 274 19.07 1.43 -10.65
CA VAL A 274 18.42 0.31 -9.93
C VAL A 274 19.33 -0.26 -8.85
N LYS A 275 20.63 -0.41 -9.14
CA LYS A 275 21.61 -0.86 -8.14
C LYS A 275 21.67 0.07 -6.94
N ASN A 276 21.80 1.38 -7.18
CA ASN A 276 21.84 2.38 -6.13
C ASN A 276 20.51 2.44 -5.36
N PHE A 277 19.40 2.35 -6.05
CA PHE A 277 18.07 2.27 -5.44
C PHE A 277 17.94 1.07 -4.50
N ARG A 278 18.39 -0.11 -4.94
CA ARG A 278 18.40 -1.33 -4.11
C ARG A 278 19.25 -1.15 -2.87
N ILE A 279 20.47 -0.62 -3.02
CA ILE A 279 21.39 -0.35 -1.90
C ILE A 279 20.73 0.60 -0.89
N PHE A 280 20.16 1.70 -1.38
CA PHE A 280 19.50 2.69 -0.54
C PHE A 280 18.33 2.10 0.27
N HIS A 281 17.51 1.24 -0.36
CA HIS A 281 16.39 0.59 0.29
C HIS A 281 16.75 -0.71 1.01
N GLY A 282 18.04 -1.09 1.05
CA GLY A 282 18.48 -2.33 1.66
C GLY A 282 17.98 -3.59 0.92
N LEU A 283 17.71 -3.47 -0.38
CA LEU A 283 17.21 -4.56 -1.23
C LEU A 283 18.31 -5.42 -1.84
N CYS A 284 19.57 -4.99 -1.70
CA CYS A 284 20.74 -5.74 -2.14
C CYS A 284 21.46 -6.29 -0.94
N CYS A 285 21.38 -7.58 -0.74
CA CYS A 285 22.34 -8.28 0.08
C CYS A 285 23.33 -9.05 -0.79
N PRO A 286 24.63 -8.92 -0.50
CA PRO A 286 25.21 -9.85 0.45
C PRO A 286 25.72 -9.21 1.74
N SER A 287 25.58 -7.95 1.96
CA SER A 287 26.24 -7.26 3.07
C SER A 287 25.34 -6.42 3.99
N GLY A 288 24.05 -6.78 4.11
CA GLY A 288 23.34 -6.28 5.26
C GLY A 288 22.48 -5.01 5.09
N GLY A 289 21.69 -4.93 4.09
CA GLY A 289 20.48 -4.10 4.14
C GLY A 289 19.49 -4.76 5.11
N GLU A 290 19.48 -4.32 6.37
CA GLU A 290 18.83 -5.00 7.49
C GLU A 290 17.33 -5.29 7.30
N LEU A 291 16.61 -4.46 6.54
CA LEU A 291 15.16 -4.53 6.49
C LEU A 291 14.62 -5.50 5.42
N TRP A 292 15.02 -5.30 4.19
CA TRP A 292 14.54 -6.10 3.08
C TRP A 292 15.22 -7.45 3.00
N CYS A 293 16.53 -7.51 3.34
CA CYS A 293 17.27 -8.77 3.35
C CYS A 293 16.76 -9.75 4.40
N GLU A 294 16.37 -9.29 5.58
CA GLU A 294 15.70 -10.14 6.57
C GLU A 294 14.37 -10.66 6.01
N TYR A 295 13.54 -9.77 5.50
CA TYR A 295 12.27 -10.14 4.89
C TYR A 295 12.45 -11.07 3.69
N HIS A 296 13.36 -10.75 2.77
CA HIS A 296 13.61 -11.55 1.58
C HIS A 296 14.19 -12.93 1.92
N LYS A 297 15.10 -13.03 2.89
CA LYS A 297 15.62 -14.32 3.39
C LYS A 297 14.50 -15.17 3.97
N GLU A 298 13.68 -14.57 4.82
CA GLU A 298 12.57 -15.27 5.46
C GLU A 298 11.49 -15.66 4.45
N TYR A 299 11.16 -14.77 3.52
CA TYR A 299 10.23 -15.04 2.44
C TYR A 299 10.75 -16.11 1.48
N THR A 300 12.03 -16.05 1.10
CA THR A 300 12.67 -17.06 0.25
C THR A 300 12.73 -18.41 0.95
N ALA A 301 13.03 -18.45 2.24
CA ALA A 301 13.00 -19.66 3.04
C ALA A 301 11.58 -20.23 3.14
N TYR A 302 10.59 -19.36 3.34
CA TYR A 302 9.18 -19.74 3.35
C TYR A 302 8.74 -20.34 2.00
N CYS A 303 9.05 -19.69 0.88
CA CYS A 303 8.71 -20.16 -0.46
C CYS A 303 9.43 -21.48 -0.83
N LYS A 304 10.68 -21.66 -0.40
CA LYS A 304 11.41 -22.91 -0.58
C LYS A 304 10.78 -24.09 0.18
N ASN A 305 10.34 -23.82 1.42
CA ASN A 305 9.68 -24.81 2.24
C ASN A 305 8.28 -25.19 1.71
N ASP A 306 7.63 -24.27 1.00
CA ASP A 306 6.30 -24.47 0.39
C ASP A 306 6.39 -25.03 -1.06
N GLY A 307 7.60 -25.41 -1.51
CA GLY A 307 7.83 -26.02 -2.83
C GLY A 307 7.70 -25.07 -4.03
N ARG A 308 7.60 -23.77 -3.79
CA ARG A 308 7.53 -22.76 -4.85
C ARG A 308 8.94 -22.34 -5.26
N ARG A 309 9.21 -22.40 -6.56
CA ARG A 309 10.40 -21.77 -7.14
C ARG A 309 10.08 -20.29 -7.43
N LEU A 310 10.91 -19.41 -6.88
CA LEU A 310 10.94 -18.01 -7.28
C LEU A 310 11.42 -17.86 -8.74
#